data_0b77c6d4d17a4a1712f73e932937abb1
#
_entry.id   0b77c6d4d17a4a1712f73e932937abb1
#
_cell.length_a   1.000
_cell.length_b   1.000
_cell.length_c   1.000
_cell.angle_alpha   90.00
_cell.angle_beta   90.00
_cell.angle_gamma   90.00
#
_symmetry.space_group_name_H-M   'P 1'
#
loop_
_entity.id
_entity.type
_entity.pdbx_description
1 polymer ?
#
loop_
_entity_poly.entity_id
_entity_poly.type
_entity_poly.pdbx_seq_one_letter_code
_entity_poly.pdbx_strand_id
1 'polypeptide(L)'
;MTESFGMTALLLIVASANGAQAADQACSNLQSLRLENTKLVATPIAPSPQWTLESDTLTRGPVSVTEPFCRVQGRIETEIEFELWLPPPSRWNGKHLGVGNGGYAGFINYSSLAHGLKRGYATASTDTGHKGGPADASWALGHPERIENYGGRAQHLTATAAKRILKAYYAKPARYSYFMGCSNGGQQGLTAAQRYPADYDGIVSGAPGTSFPDMSTYVMLSGRANAANAEGQLTQQDMEHAVRRMVAACDKNDGVEDGLIEHPPSCKFDFDSLTCSGAEQGHCLSRAQVANLRSLFSPLQDAAGNEIYPPPAIGTILPVSELARRGKLGADMYRYAVFQDKNWDPASFVLERDLPIARQRLKALISDEVDLSAFERRNARLILYHGWDDSGPSPYNSINYYEAVRSTVGAQRTDSFFRMFMVPGMYHCRGGPGPNSFGNAGDPPVLDARHDVLMALEQWVERGAAPEQIVASHVQEGQVTRTRPLCPYPKRARYKGAGDTNRAENFECVAP
;
A
#
# COMPACT_ATOMS: atom_id res chain seq x y z
N MET A 1 -14.78 -4.98 61.90
CA MET A 1 -14.30 -4.31 60.67
C MET A 1 -14.52 -5.26 59.51
N THR A 2 -15.74 -5.45 59.12
CA THR A 2 -16.10 -6.26 57.95
C THR A 2 -17.42 -5.72 57.44
N GLU A 3 -17.39 -4.83 56.42
CA GLU A 3 -18.51 -4.47 55.54
C GLU A 3 -18.16 -3.21 54.75
N SER A 4 -17.30 -3.32 53.71
CA SER A 4 -17.11 -2.25 52.75
C SER A 4 -16.57 -2.72 51.35
N PHE A 5 -16.34 -4.02 51.14
CA PHE A 5 -15.78 -4.50 49.87
C PHE A 5 -16.82 -4.97 48.83
N GLY A 6 -18.09 -5.20 49.23
CA GLY A 6 -19.11 -5.75 48.34
C GLY A 6 -19.81 -4.72 47.46
N MET A 7 -19.90 -3.46 47.85
CA MET A 7 -20.70 -2.45 47.13
C MET A 7 -19.99 -1.83 45.95
N THR A 8 -18.67 -1.71 45.98
CA THR A 8 -17.88 -1.10 44.88
C THR A 8 -17.76 -2.02 43.66
N ALA A 9 -17.65 -3.33 43.89
CA ALA A 9 -17.59 -4.32 42.80
C ALA A 9 -18.95 -4.46 42.08
N LEU A 10 -20.05 -4.42 42.79
CA LEU A 10 -21.40 -4.53 42.23
C LEU A 10 -21.77 -3.29 41.39
N LEU A 11 -21.37 -2.09 41.80
CA LEU A 11 -21.56 -0.85 41.00
C LEU A 11 -20.77 -0.82 39.70
N LEU A 12 -19.56 -1.37 39.68
CA LEU A 12 -18.74 -1.46 38.49
C LEU A 12 -19.31 -2.47 37.47
N ILE A 13 -19.85 -3.59 37.91
CA ILE A 13 -20.47 -4.61 37.05
C ILE A 13 -21.77 -4.09 36.41
N VAL A 14 -22.59 -3.39 37.18
CA VAL A 14 -23.85 -2.79 36.68
C VAL A 14 -23.57 -1.65 35.66
N ALA A 15 -22.58 -0.83 35.89
CA ALA A 15 -22.19 0.25 34.98
C ALA A 15 -21.64 -0.28 33.65
N SER A 16 -20.87 -1.37 33.66
CA SER A 16 -20.32 -2.01 32.45
C SER A 16 -21.41 -2.72 31.62
N ALA A 17 -22.37 -3.38 32.27
CA ALA A 17 -23.50 -4.03 31.59
C ALA A 17 -24.43 -3.00 30.91
N ASN A 18 -24.72 -1.88 31.58
CA ASN A 18 -25.52 -0.79 31.00
C ASN A 18 -24.81 -0.13 29.81
N GLY A 19 -23.50 0.01 29.84
CA GLY A 19 -22.71 0.58 28.72
C GLY A 19 -22.68 -0.34 27.48
N ALA A 20 -22.57 -1.64 27.67
CA ALA A 20 -22.62 -2.62 26.56
C ALA A 20 -24.02 -2.64 25.91
N GLN A 21 -25.07 -2.70 26.71
CA GLN A 21 -26.46 -2.69 26.23
C GLN A 21 -26.78 -1.38 25.47
N ALA A 22 -26.31 -0.23 25.93
CA ALA A 22 -26.45 1.03 25.25
C ALA A 22 -25.73 1.07 23.89
N ALA A 23 -24.54 0.47 23.80
CA ALA A 23 -23.79 0.36 22.55
C ALA A 23 -24.51 -0.56 21.54
N ASP A 24 -25.06 -1.69 21.98
CA ASP A 24 -25.84 -2.61 21.15
C ASP A 24 -27.13 -1.97 20.64
N GLN A 25 -27.82 -1.20 21.49
CA GLN A 25 -29.00 -0.44 21.09
C GLN A 25 -28.63 0.65 20.07
N ALA A 26 -27.53 1.38 20.28
CA ALA A 26 -27.05 2.39 19.33
C ALA A 26 -26.68 1.76 17.97
N CYS A 27 -26.09 0.57 17.98
CA CYS A 27 -25.82 -0.21 16.76
C CYS A 27 -27.12 -0.58 16.03
N SER A 28 -28.08 -1.14 16.74
CA SER A 28 -29.38 -1.55 16.16
C SER A 28 -30.14 -0.37 15.58
N ASN A 29 -30.04 0.80 16.20
CA ASN A 29 -30.70 2.03 15.72
C ASN A 29 -30.15 2.52 14.36
N LEU A 30 -28.93 2.14 13.98
CA LEU A 30 -28.38 2.49 12.68
C LEU A 30 -29.18 1.91 11.49
N GLN A 31 -29.95 0.85 11.70
CA GLN A 31 -30.84 0.30 10.66
C GLN A 31 -31.91 1.31 10.23
N SER A 32 -32.29 2.25 11.09
CA SER A 32 -33.26 3.31 10.78
C SER A 32 -32.63 4.53 10.12
N LEU A 33 -31.27 4.61 10.09
CA LEU A 33 -30.56 5.73 9.49
C LEU A 33 -30.82 5.77 7.97
N ARG A 34 -31.22 6.92 7.46
CA ARG A 34 -31.44 7.14 6.03
C ARG A 34 -30.23 7.87 5.44
N LEU A 35 -29.50 7.21 4.57
CA LEU A 35 -28.48 7.79 3.71
C LEU A 35 -28.96 7.70 2.27
N GLU A 36 -28.64 8.71 1.49
CA GLU A 36 -29.02 8.76 0.08
C GLU A 36 -28.44 7.54 -0.67
N ASN A 37 -29.28 6.89 -1.46
CA ASN A 37 -28.95 5.72 -2.28
C ASN A 37 -28.20 4.60 -1.51
N THR A 38 -28.37 4.50 -0.17
CA THR A 38 -27.60 3.58 0.65
C THR A 38 -28.52 2.68 1.48
N LYS A 39 -28.28 1.38 1.40
CA LYS A 39 -28.91 0.38 2.28
C LYS A 39 -27.91 -0.02 3.36
N LEU A 40 -28.37 -0.16 4.61
CA LEU A 40 -27.54 -0.51 5.75
C LEU A 40 -28.13 -1.71 6.50
N VAL A 41 -27.23 -2.58 6.96
CA VAL A 41 -27.48 -3.61 7.97
C VAL A 41 -26.47 -3.41 9.09
N ALA A 42 -26.91 -3.24 10.30
CA ALA A 42 -26.07 -3.05 11.47
C ALA A 42 -26.30 -4.18 12.48
N THR A 43 -25.25 -4.84 12.91
CA THR A 43 -25.29 -6.00 13.80
C THR A 43 -24.30 -5.81 14.93
N PRO A 44 -24.74 -5.80 16.21
CA PRO A 44 -23.83 -5.87 17.34
C PRO A 44 -23.09 -7.21 17.33
N ILE A 45 -21.77 -7.17 17.47
CA ILE A 45 -20.91 -8.36 17.58
C ILE A 45 -20.31 -8.36 18.97
N ALA A 46 -20.66 -9.40 19.76
CA ALA A 46 -20.12 -9.66 21.09
C ALA A 46 -19.30 -10.97 21.04
N PRO A 47 -18.00 -10.91 20.77
CA PRO A 47 -17.16 -12.10 20.68
C PRO A 47 -17.14 -12.89 22.01
N SER A 48 -17.22 -14.24 21.93
CA SER A 48 -17.08 -15.10 23.10
C SER A 48 -16.57 -16.49 22.70
N PRO A 49 -15.30 -16.79 22.83
CA PRO A 49 -14.16 -15.91 23.17
C PRO A 49 -13.73 -14.99 22.01
N GLN A 50 -14.10 -15.32 20.76
CA GLN A 50 -13.76 -14.55 19.57
C GLN A 50 -14.85 -14.69 18.50
N TRP A 51 -14.96 -13.67 17.65
CA TRP A 51 -15.71 -13.74 16.40
C TRP A 51 -14.73 -13.93 15.24
N THR A 52 -15.03 -14.84 14.32
CA THR A 52 -14.13 -15.20 13.23
C THR A 52 -14.82 -15.12 11.89
N LEU A 53 -14.17 -14.48 10.92
CA LEU A 53 -14.43 -14.61 9.50
C LEU A 53 -13.49 -15.69 8.94
N GLU A 54 -14.04 -16.72 8.32
CA GLU A 54 -13.27 -17.89 7.89
C GLU A 54 -12.30 -17.62 6.75
N SER A 55 -12.50 -16.56 5.96
CA SER A 55 -11.63 -16.25 4.83
C SER A 55 -11.48 -14.73 4.63
N ASP A 56 -10.25 -14.27 4.54
CA ASP A 56 -9.86 -12.96 4.03
C ASP A 56 -9.19 -13.15 2.67
N THR A 57 -9.61 -12.37 1.69
CA THR A 57 -9.14 -12.51 0.30
C THR A 57 -7.66 -12.17 0.13
N LEU A 58 -7.13 -11.23 0.93
CA LEU A 58 -5.72 -10.82 0.86
C LEU A 58 -4.80 -11.76 1.64
N THR A 59 -5.20 -12.13 2.86
CA THR A 59 -4.36 -12.95 3.74
C THR A 59 -4.57 -14.45 3.52
N ARG A 60 -5.66 -14.83 2.85
CA ARG A 60 -6.08 -16.21 2.58
C ARG A 60 -6.22 -17.04 3.86
N GLY A 61 -6.58 -16.40 4.95
CA GLY A 61 -6.76 -17.03 6.24
C GLY A 61 -7.89 -16.40 7.05
N PRO A 62 -8.22 -16.98 8.22
CA PRO A 62 -9.26 -16.44 9.08
C PRO A 62 -8.82 -15.10 9.68
N VAL A 63 -9.80 -14.21 9.84
CA VAL A 63 -9.66 -12.96 10.61
C VAL A 63 -10.46 -13.11 11.89
N SER A 64 -9.79 -13.05 13.03
CA SER A 64 -10.41 -13.18 14.34
C SER A 64 -10.39 -11.85 15.07
N VAL A 65 -11.51 -11.54 15.74
CA VAL A 65 -11.71 -10.34 16.55
C VAL A 65 -12.14 -10.76 17.96
N THR A 66 -11.50 -10.24 18.95
CA THR A 66 -11.79 -10.49 20.38
C THR A 66 -12.54 -9.34 21.04
N GLU A 67 -12.54 -8.18 20.39
CA GLU A 67 -13.19 -6.97 20.86
C GLU A 67 -14.66 -6.91 20.42
N PRO A 68 -15.59 -6.40 21.28
CA PRO A 68 -16.95 -6.11 20.85
C PRO A 68 -16.96 -4.94 19.86
N PHE A 69 -17.84 -5.01 18.85
CA PHE A 69 -18.01 -3.93 17.89
C PHE A 69 -19.38 -3.95 17.21
N CYS A 70 -19.79 -2.84 16.68
CA CYS A 70 -20.93 -2.78 15.75
C CYS A 70 -20.45 -2.99 14.33
N ARG A 71 -20.86 -4.07 13.69
CA ARG A 71 -20.60 -4.36 12.29
C ARG A 71 -21.68 -3.70 11.44
N VAL A 72 -21.30 -2.73 10.63
CA VAL A 72 -22.21 -2.10 9.67
C VAL A 72 -21.81 -2.54 8.28
N GLN A 73 -22.72 -3.21 7.59
CA GLN A 73 -22.62 -3.59 6.19
C GLN A 73 -23.50 -2.64 5.38
N GLY A 74 -22.93 -2.03 4.35
CA GLY A 74 -23.62 -1.08 3.53
C GLY A 74 -23.50 -1.35 2.04
N ARG A 75 -24.54 -0.97 1.28
CA ARG A 75 -24.51 -0.96 -0.17
C ARG A 75 -24.95 0.41 -0.67
N ILE A 76 -24.04 1.10 -1.36
CA ILE A 76 -24.28 2.38 -2.00
C ILE A 76 -24.67 2.13 -3.45
N GLU A 77 -25.76 2.76 -3.90
CA GLU A 77 -26.35 2.53 -5.22
C GLU A 77 -26.68 1.03 -5.43
N THR A 78 -26.24 0.44 -6.55
CA THR A 78 -26.56 -0.96 -6.86
C THR A 78 -25.42 -1.92 -6.52
N GLU A 79 -24.16 -1.46 -6.51
CA GLU A 79 -22.99 -2.34 -6.54
C GLU A 79 -21.92 -2.06 -5.49
N ILE A 80 -21.76 -0.80 -5.01
CA ILE A 80 -20.67 -0.46 -4.10
C ILE A 80 -20.98 -0.99 -2.71
N GLU A 81 -20.34 -2.06 -2.32
CA GLU A 81 -20.43 -2.57 -0.95
C GLU A 81 -19.30 -2.04 -0.07
N PHE A 82 -19.63 -1.81 1.19
CA PHE A 82 -18.65 -1.41 2.21
C PHE A 82 -18.97 -2.04 3.56
N GLU A 83 -17.97 -2.15 4.38
CA GLU A 83 -18.11 -2.44 5.80
C GLU A 83 -17.50 -1.34 6.65
N LEU A 84 -18.17 -1.06 7.76
CA LEU A 84 -17.70 -0.15 8.79
C LEU A 84 -17.82 -0.84 10.15
N TRP A 85 -16.69 -0.98 10.84
CA TRP A 85 -16.61 -1.61 12.16
C TRP A 85 -16.38 -0.54 13.22
N LEU A 86 -17.34 -0.43 14.15
CA LEU A 86 -17.40 0.62 15.15
C LEU A 86 -17.12 0.04 16.53
N PRO A 87 -16.00 0.37 17.18
CA PRO A 87 -15.79 -0.01 18.58
C PRO A 87 -16.86 0.64 19.48
N PRO A 88 -17.18 0.07 20.65
CA PRO A 88 -18.09 0.73 21.58
C PRO A 88 -17.53 2.10 22.02
N PRO A 89 -18.40 3.06 22.42
CA PRO A 89 -17.97 4.43 22.76
C PRO A 89 -16.85 4.51 23.78
N SER A 90 -16.76 3.55 24.70
CA SER A 90 -15.71 3.47 25.73
C SER A 90 -14.32 3.07 25.19
N ARG A 91 -14.26 2.47 24.00
CA ARG A 91 -13.01 2.03 23.36
C ARG A 91 -12.66 2.87 22.14
N TRP A 92 -13.58 3.70 21.66
CA TRP A 92 -13.34 4.52 20.48
C TRP A 92 -12.31 5.62 20.77
N ASN A 93 -11.24 5.66 20.01
CA ASN A 93 -10.18 6.66 20.14
C ASN A 93 -10.58 8.05 19.57
N GLY A 94 -11.82 8.20 19.07
CA GLY A 94 -12.32 9.45 18.46
C GLY A 94 -11.96 9.63 17.00
N LYS A 95 -11.41 8.60 16.33
CA LYS A 95 -10.86 8.68 14.98
C LYS A 95 -11.55 7.69 14.03
N HIS A 96 -11.53 8.03 12.73
CA HIS A 96 -11.93 7.17 11.63
C HIS A 96 -10.70 6.72 10.85
N LEU A 97 -10.68 5.48 10.39
CA LEU A 97 -9.65 4.92 9.52
C LEU A 97 -10.27 4.24 8.32
N GLY A 98 -10.11 4.83 7.13
CA GLY A 98 -10.33 4.14 5.87
C GLY A 98 -9.15 3.23 5.54
N VAL A 99 -9.42 2.01 5.10
CA VAL A 99 -8.37 1.05 4.71
C VAL A 99 -8.46 0.68 3.25
N GLY A 100 -7.32 0.64 2.59
CA GLY A 100 -7.20 0.37 1.16
C GLY A 100 -7.26 -1.11 0.81
N ASN A 101 -7.40 -1.39 -0.49
CA ASN A 101 -7.42 -2.73 -1.07
C ASN A 101 -6.08 -3.10 -1.72
N GLY A 102 -6.03 -4.25 -2.40
CA GLY A 102 -4.89 -4.71 -3.17
C GLY A 102 -5.29 -5.28 -4.54
N GLY A 103 -4.37 -5.24 -5.51
CA GLY A 103 -4.61 -5.73 -6.86
C GLY A 103 -5.82 -5.06 -7.52
N TYR A 104 -6.68 -5.86 -8.15
CA TYR A 104 -7.90 -5.37 -8.78
C TYR A 104 -9.09 -5.21 -7.81
N ALA A 105 -8.87 -5.25 -6.50
CA ALA A 105 -9.88 -5.12 -5.46
C ALA A 105 -11.03 -6.15 -5.56
N GLY A 106 -12.28 -5.73 -5.41
CA GLY A 106 -13.45 -6.61 -5.51
C GLY A 106 -13.81 -7.32 -4.19
N PHE A 107 -13.26 -6.87 -3.06
CA PHE A 107 -13.45 -7.46 -1.73
C PHE A 107 -13.26 -6.45 -0.61
N ILE A 108 -13.81 -6.74 0.55
CA ILE A 108 -13.58 -6.00 1.80
C ILE A 108 -12.23 -6.47 2.41
N ASN A 109 -11.39 -5.52 2.85
CA ASN A 109 -10.12 -5.80 3.51
C ASN A 109 -10.31 -6.05 5.02
N TYR A 110 -10.73 -7.26 5.36
CA TYR A 110 -11.08 -7.62 6.73
C TYR A 110 -9.92 -7.57 7.71
N SER A 111 -8.73 -8.00 7.28
CA SER A 111 -7.54 -7.97 8.14
C SER A 111 -7.17 -6.55 8.58
N SER A 112 -7.26 -5.59 7.66
CA SER A 112 -7.01 -4.18 7.99
C SER A 112 -8.12 -3.56 8.82
N LEU A 113 -9.40 -3.95 8.61
CA LEU A 113 -10.50 -3.55 9.49
C LEU A 113 -10.27 -4.02 10.93
N ALA A 114 -9.91 -5.30 11.13
CA ALA A 114 -9.64 -5.87 12.44
C ALA A 114 -8.44 -5.19 13.12
N HIS A 115 -7.37 -4.93 12.35
CA HIS A 115 -6.19 -4.24 12.87
C HIS A 115 -6.53 -2.83 13.39
N GLY A 116 -7.25 -2.03 12.61
CA GLY A 116 -7.65 -0.70 13.05
C GLY A 116 -8.64 -0.73 14.22
N LEU A 117 -9.60 -1.68 14.22
CA LEU A 117 -10.55 -1.87 15.32
C LEU A 117 -9.82 -2.17 16.65
N LYS A 118 -8.83 -3.07 16.64
CA LYS A 118 -7.98 -3.39 17.80
C LYS A 118 -7.32 -2.13 18.39
N ARG A 119 -6.93 -1.19 17.51
CA ARG A 119 -6.33 0.11 17.88
C ARG A 119 -7.37 1.18 18.28
N GLY A 120 -8.66 0.83 18.32
CA GLY A 120 -9.76 1.70 18.74
C GLY A 120 -10.29 2.63 17.67
N TYR A 121 -9.93 2.46 16.39
CA TYR A 121 -10.51 3.22 15.30
C TYR A 121 -11.90 2.69 14.92
N ALA A 122 -12.75 3.60 14.46
CA ALA A 122 -13.86 3.22 13.59
C ALA A 122 -13.28 2.98 12.18
N THR A 123 -13.33 1.75 11.67
CA THR A 123 -12.63 1.34 10.46
C THR A 123 -13.56 1.06 9.31
N ALA A 124 -13.23 1.53 8.10
CA ALA A 124 -14.05 1.36 6.90
C ALA A 124 -13.25 0.76 5.74
N SER A 125 -13.86 -0.17 4.99
CA SER A 125 -13.35 -0.74 3.75
C SER A 125 -14.48 -0.89 2.73
N THR A 126 -14.16 -0.86 1.44
CA THR A 126 -15.11 -1.05 0.33
C THR A 126 -14.61 -2.11 -0.64
N ASP A 127 -15.51 -2.79 -1.34
CA ASP A 127 -15.17 -3.68 -2.44
C ASP A 127 -14.89 -2.96 -3.76
N THR A 128 -14.92 -1.62 -3.74
CA THR A 128 -14.73 -0.76 -4.91
C THR A 128 -15.78 -0.89 -6.01
N GLY A 129 -16.98 -1.42 -5.69
CA GLY A 129 -18.12 -1.47 -6.59
C GLY A 129 -18.10 -2.63 -7.57
N HIS A 130 -17.44 -3.71 -7.24
CA HIS A 130 -17.48 -4.98 -7.99
C HIS A 130 -17.08 -6.16 -7.08
N LYS A 131 -17.23 -7.38 -7.60
CA LYS A 131 -16.76 -8.59 -6.94
C LYS A 131 -15.65 -9.23 -7.76
N GLY A 132 -14.66 -9.76 -7.08
CA GLY A 132 -13.53 -10.44 -7.71
C GLY A 132 -12.38 -10.66 -6.73
N GLY A 133 -11.30 -11.23 -7.23
CA GLY A 133 -10.05 -11.36 -6.50
C GLY A 133 -9.00 -10.35 -6.98
N PRO A 134 -7.87 -10.25 -6.26
CA PRO A 134 -6.84 -9.26 -6.58
C PRO A 134 -6.16 -9.47 -7.94
N ALA A 135 -6.43 -10.57 -8.63
CA ALA A 135 -5.88 -10.89 -9.95
C ALA A 135 -6.95 -11.01 -11.05
N ASP A 136 -8.19 -10.65 -10.77
CA ASP A 136 -9.30 -10.75 -11.70
C ASP A 136 -9.73 -9.38 -12.21
N ALA A 137 -9.49 -9.11 -13.51
CA ALA A 137 -9.92 -7.88 -14.19
C ALA A 137 -11.23 -8.07 -14.98
N SER A 138 -11.81 -9.27 -14.99
CA SER A 138 -12.99 -9.59 -15.83
C SER A 138 -14.24 -8.79 -15.45
N TRP A 139 -14.28 -8.26 -14.24
CA TRP A 139 -15.36 -7.39 -13.74
C TRP A 139 -15.54 -6.10 -14.56
N ALA A 140 -14.51 -5.66 -15.29
CA ALA A 140 -14.56 -4.43 -16.09
C ALA A 140 -15.26 -4.63 -17.46
N LEU A 141 -15.43 -5.89 -17.92
CA LEU A 141 -16.01 -6.20 -19.22
C LEU A 141 -17.50 -5.81 -19.27
N GLY A 142 -17.85 -4.86 -20.13
CA GLY A 142 -19.21 -4.33 -20.27
C GLY A 142 -19.63 -3.34 -19.17
N HIS A 143 -18.70 -2.96 -18.26
CA HIS A 143 -19.00 -2.18 -17.07
C HIS A 143 -18.04 -0.99 -16.88
N PRO A 144 -18.10 0.04 -17.73
CA PRO A 144 -17.22 1.21 -17.59
C PRO A 144 -17.43 1.96 -16.26
N GLU A 145 -18.64 1.91 -15.67
CA GLU A 145 -18.93 2.51 -14.37
C GLU A 145 -18.11 1.88 -13.23
N ARG A 146 -17.76 0.59 -13.32
CA ARG A 146 -16.91 -0.08 -12.34
C ARG A 146 -15.47 0.41 -12.37
N ILE A 147 -15.00 0.85 -13.55
CA ILE A 147 -13.67 1.47 -13.69
C ILE A 147 -13.62 2.79 -12.92
N GLU A 148 -14.67 3.62 -13.01
CA GLU A 148 -14.79 4.86 -12.22
C GLU A 148 -14.88 4.56 -10.71
N ASN A 149 -15.66 3.56 -10.31
CA ASN A 149 -15.79 3.14 -8.92
C ASN A 149 -14.45 2.68 -8.35
N TYR A 150 -13.76 1.77 -9.06
CA TYR A 150 -12.43 1.27 -8.70
C TYR A 150 -11.38 2.40 -8.67
N GLY A 151 -11.47 3.37 -9.57
CA GLY A 151 -10.55 4.52 -9.69
C GLY A 151 -10.65 5.56 -8.58
N GLY A 152 -11.50 5.34 -7.56
CA GLY A 152 -11.59 6.19 -6.37
C GLY A 152 -12.99 6.61 -5.96
N ARG A 153 -13.99 6.55 -6.86
CA ARG A 153 -15.37 6.98 -6.53
C ARG A 153 -15.96 6.16 -5.37
N ALA A 154 -15.80 4.83 -5.39
CA ALA A 154 -16.31 3.97 -4.33
C ALA A 154 -15.66 4.28 -2.97
N GLN A 155 -14.37 4.56 -2.95
CA GLN A 155 -13.65 4.96 -1.73
C GLN A 155 -14.19 6.28 -1.16
N HIS A 156 -14.41 7.29 -2.02
CA HIS A 156 -15.00 8.57 -1.63
C HIS A 156 -16.41 8.42 -1.04
N LEU A 157 -17.28 7.68 -1.72
CA LEU A 157 -18.64 7.45 -1.26
C LEU A 157 -18.66 6.68 0.07
N THR A 158 -17.77 5.71 0.24
CA THR A 158 -17.59 4.97 1.49
C THR A 158 -17.13 5.88 2.62
N ALA A 159 -16.14 6.74 2.40
CA ALA A 159 -15.66 7.70 3.40
C ALA A 159 -16.78 8.66 3.83
N THR A 160 -17.58 9.14 2.87
CA THR A 160 -18.74 10.02 3.12
C THR A 160 -19.82 9.32 3.95
N ALA A 161 -20.19 8.09 3.56
CA ALA A 161 -21.16 7.28 4.30
C ALA A 161 -20.66 6.96 5.72
N ALA A 162 -19.39 6.54 5.86
CA ALA A 162 -18.77 6.22 7.13
C ALA A 162 -18.85 7.42 8.10
N LYS A 163 -18.48 8.63 7.68
CA LYS A 163 -18.55 9.84 8.52
C LYS A 163 -19.96 10.13 9.02
N ARG A 164 -20.98 9.91 8.20
CA ARG A 164 -22.39 10.09 8.59
C ARG A 164 -22.85 9.02 9.59
N ILE A 165 -22.47 7.76 9.37
CA ILE A 165 -22.79 6.64 10.27
C ILE A 165 -22.10 6.82 11.62
N LEU A 166 -20.83 7.20 11.64
CA LEU A 166 -20.06 7.53 12.85
C LEU A 166 -20.78 8.60 13.68
N LYS A 167 -21.18 9.71 13.04
CA LYS A 167 -21.90 10.79 13.72
C LYS A 167 -23.21 10.30 14.33
N ALA A 168 -23.94 9.41 13.66
CA ALA A 168 -25.17 8.84 14.19
C ALA A 168 -24.92 7.90 15.36
N TYR A 169 -23.91 7.02 15.28
CA TYR A 169 -23.59 6.05 16.30
C TYR A 169 -23.01 6.68 17.59
N TYR A 170 -22.04 7.61 17.44
CA TYR A 170 -21.35 8.24 18.58
C TYR A 170 -21.99 9.56 19.02
N ALA A 171 -23.05 10.03 18.37
CA ALA A 171 -23.67 11.35 18.57
C ALA A 171 -22.67 12.53 18.37
N LYS A 172 -21.52 12.29 17.77
CA LYS A 172 -20.49 13.27 17.45
C LYS A 172 -19.65 12.79 16.26
N PRO A 173 -19.09 13.71 15.45
CA PRO A 173 -18.20 13.32 14.35
C PRO A 173 -16.89 12.76 14.89
N ALA A 174 -16.15 12.03 14.04
CA ALA A 174 -14.74 11.73 14.29
C ALA A 174 -13.96 13.06 14.37
N ARG A 175 -13.01 13.11 15.31
CA ARG A 175 -12.12 14.27 15.46
C ARG A 175 -11.13 14.36 14.31
N TYR A 176 -10.66 13.22 13.84
CA TYR A 176 -9.79 13.09 12.68
C TYR A 176 -10.20 11.87 11.85
N SER A 177 -9.92 11.96 10.56
CA SER A 177 -10.16 10.91 9.58
C SER A 177 -8.87 10.59 8.87
N TYR A 178 -8.42 9.34 8.96
CA TYR A 178 -7.19 8.84 8.35
C TYR A 178 -7.48 7.83 7.27
N PHE A 179 -6.55 7.68 6.35
CA PHE A 179 -6.53 6.60 5.37
C PHE A 179 -5.18 5.90 5.36
N MET A 180 -5.19 4.59 5.20
CA MET A 180 -3.98 3.81 5.03
C MET A 180 -4.18 2.68 4.02
N GLY A 181 -3.27 2.58 3.06
CA GLY A 181 -3.28 1.50 2.08
C GLY A 181 -1.96 1.35 1.37
N CYS A 182 -1.73 0.18 0.80
CA CYS A 182 -0.55 -0.12 0.00
C CYS A 182 -0.95 -0.69 -1.36
N SER A 183 -0.10 -0.57 -2.39
CA SER A 183 -0.38 -1.02 -3.76
C SER A 183 -1.57 -0.24 -4.36
N ASN A 184 -2.63 -0.93 -4.80
CA ASN A 184 -3.88 -0.26 -5.15
C ASN A 184 -4.40 0.62 -4.00
N GLY A 185 -4.28 0.16 -2.74
CA GLY A 185 -4.62 0.98 -1.58
C GLY A 185 -3.77 2.25 -1.46
N GLY A 186 -2.52 2.20 -1.85
CA GLY A 186 -1.66 3.38 -1.96
C GLY A 186 -2.16 4.34 -3.04
N GLN A 187 -2.54 3.82 -4.21
CA GLN A 187 -3.16 4.60 -5.28
C GLN A 187 -4.48 5.24 -4.83
N GLN A 188 -5.33 4.49 -4.11
CA GLN A 188 -6.57 5.03 -3.52
C GLN A 188 -6.29 6.21 -2.59
N GLY A 189 -5.22 6.14 -1.78
CA GLY A 189 -4.77 7.24 -0.93
C GLY A 189 -4.35 8.47 -1.73
N LEU A 190 -3.56 8.31 -2.79
CA LEU A 190 -3.19 9.41 -3.68
C LEU A 190 -4.41 10.01 -4.39
N THR A 191 -5.30 9.16 -4.91
CA THR A 191 -6.56 9.61 -5.53
C THR A 191 -7.41 10.42 -4.55
N ALA A 192 -7.48 10.01 -3.27
CA ALA A 192 -8.19 10.75 -2.24
C ALA A 192 -7.56 12.13 -2.00
N ALA A 193 -6.22 12.21 -1.90
CA ALA A 193 -5.53 13.50 -1.74
C ALA A 193 -5.76 14.44 -2.93
N GLN A 194 -5.78 13.92 -4.14
CA GLN A 194 -5.89 14.66 -5.40
C GLN A 194 -7.33 15.09 -5.69
N ARG A 195 -8.28 14.16 -5.66
CA ARG A 195 -9.66 14.38 -6.15
C ARG A 195 -10.66 14.62 -5.03
N TYR A 196 -10.39 14.12 -3.82
CA TYR A 196 -11.31 14.17 -2.68
C TYR A 196 -10.61 14.67 -1.41
N PRO A 197 -9.96 15.84 -1.45
CA PRO A 197 -9.09 16.33 -0.37
C PRO A 197 -9.81 16.55 0.97
N ALA A 198 -11.17 16.48 0.99
CA ALA A 198 -11.97 16.61 2.20
C ALA A 198 -12.24 15.27 2.92
N ASP A 199 -11.82 14.14 2.33
CA ASP A 199 -12.15 12.84 2.88
C ASP A 199 -11.29 12.48 4.10
N TYR A 200 -10.01 12.87 4.09
CA TYR A 200 -9.07 12.49 5.13
C TYR A 200 -8.18 13.66 5.57
N ASP A 201 -7.86 13.71 6.85
CA ASP A 201 -6.93 14.67 7.45
C ASP A 201 -5.48 14.18 7.34
N GLY A 202 -5.30 12.87 7.19
CA GLY A 202 -4.00 12.25 7.00
C GLY A 202 -4.08 10.96 6.17
N ILE A 203 -3.08 10.75 5.31
CA ILE A 203 -3.02 9.61 4.40
C ILE A 203 -1.65 8.96 4.48
N VAL A 204 -1.62 7.62 4.65
CA VAL A 204 -0.45 6.77 4.41
C VAL A 204 -0.67 6.04 3.10
N SER A 205 0.16 6.35 2.10
CA SER A 205 0.16 5.74 0.77
C SER A 205 1.42 4.89 0.60
N GLY A 206 1.28 3.58 0.55
CA GLY A 206 2.40 2.65 0.33
C GLY A 206 2.48 2.16 -1.11
N ALA A 207 3.66 2.17 -1.70
CA ALA A 207 3.96 1.56 -3.00
C ALA A 207 2.86 1.76 -4.07
N PRO A 208 2.37 2.99 -4.33
CA PRO A 208 1.30 3.25 -5.27
C PRO A 208 1.75 3.04 -6.72
N GLY A 209 0.83 2.61 -7.59
CA GLY A 209 0.97 2.77 -9.03
C GLY A 209 0.27 4.06 -9.47
N THR A 210 0.99 5.13 -9.78
CA THR A 210 0.38 6.43 -10.09
C THR A 210 -0.28 6.47 -11.48
N SER A 211 0.27 5.73 -12.44
CA SER A 211 -0.33 5.54 -13.77
C SER A 211 -0.55 4.06 -14.04
N PHE A 212 -1.77 3.61 -13.81
CA PHE A 212 -2.15 2.20 -14.00
C PHE A 212 -2.01 1.72 -15.45
N PRO A 213 -2.40 2.51 -16.49
CA PRO A 213 -2.19 2.13 -17.90
C PRO A 213 -0.72 1.87 -18.22
N ASP A 214 0.17 2.78 -17.80
CA ASP A 214 1.61 2.70 -18.11
C ASP A 214 2.26 1.52 -17.40
N MET A 215 1.94 1.32 -16.11
CA MET A 215 2.38 0.18 -15.32
C MET A 215 1.90 -1.14 -15.94
N SER A 216 0.61 -1.24 -16.31
CA SER A 216 0.05 -2.45 -16.93
C SER A 216 0.73 -2.78 -18.24
N THR A 217 1.07 -1.76 -19.04
CA THR A 217 1.84 -1.91 -20.28
C THR A 217 3.23 -2.46 -20.01
N TYR A 218 3.95 -1.85 -19.05
CA TYR A 218 5.30 -2.28 -18.67
C TYR A 218 5.32 -3.74 -18.21
N VAL A 219 4.45 -4.13 -17.27
CA VAL A 219 4.44 -5.50 -16.74
C VAL A 219 3.98 -6.53 -17.78
N MET A 220 3.06 -6.16 -18.68
CA MET A 220 2.65 -7.02 -19.80
C MET A 220 3.81 -7.29 -20.76
N LEU A 221 4.53 -6.26 -21.16
CA LEU A 221 5.65 -6.38 -22.09
C LEU A 221 6.83 -7.12 -21.46
N SER A 222 7.17 -6.85 -20.21
CA SER A 222 8.23 -7.55 -19.47
C SER A 222 7.94 -9.05 -19.33
N GLY A 223 6.68 -9.41 -18.96
CA GLY A 223 6.27 -10.82 -18.88
C GLY A 223 6.35 -11.55 -20.23
N ARG A 224 5.96 -10.86 -21.32
CA ARG A 224 6.06 -11.41 -22.68
C ARG A 224 7.51 -11.58 -23.14
N ALA A 225 8.38 -10.60 -22.87
CA ALA A 225 9.78 -10.64 -23.27
C ALA A 225 10.49 -11.88 -22.73
N ASN A 226 10.27 -12.21 -21.45
CA ASN A 226 10.87 -13.41 -20.87
C ASN A 226 10.25 -14.71 -21.39
N ALA A 227 8.96 -14.74 -21.74
CA ALA A 227 8.28 -15.95 -22.22
C ALA A 227 8.54 -16.24 -23.71
N ALA A 228 8.69 -15.21 -24.55
CA ALA A 228 8.78 -15.33 -25.99
C ALA A 228 10.21 -15.61 -26.52
N ASN A 229 11.23 -15.36 -25.73
CA ASN A 229 12.64 -15.49 -26.13
C ASN A 229 13.24 -16.78 -25.59
N ALA A 230 13.13 -17.89 -26.32
CA ALA A 230 13.64 -19.19 -25.88
C ALA A 230 15.16 -19.19 -25.56
N GLU A 231 15.98 -18.46 -26.33
CA GLU A 231 17.44 -18.38 -26.13
C GLU A 231 17.81 -17.45 -24.96
N GLY A 232 17.00 -16.43 -24.71
CA GLY A 232 17.19 -15.44 -23.64
C GLY A 232 16.30 -15.68 -22.43
N GLN A 233 15.55 -16.77 -22.38
CA GLN A 233 14.68 -17.06 -21.25
C GLN A 233 15.49 -17.22 -19.96
N LEU A 234 15.08 -16.45 -18.94
CA LEU A 234 15.70 -16.49 -17.62
C LEU A 234 14.95 -17.48 -16.74
N THR A 235 15.70 -18.30 -16.04
CA THR A 235 15.22 -19.18 -14.96
C THR A 235 15.23 -18.46 -13.62
N GLN A 236 14.59 -19.04 -12.61
CA GLN A 236 14.67 -18.52 -11.25
C GLN A 236 16.11 -18.46 -10.73
N GLN A 237 16.93 -19.46 -11.05
CA GLN A 237 18.34 -19.52 -10.68
C GLN A 237 19.17 -18.41 -11.34
N ASP A 238 18.87 -18.07 -12.60
CA ASP A 238 19.51 -16.96 -13.32
C ASP A 238 19.21 -15.62 -12.63
N MET A 239 17.94 -15.40 -12.26
CA MET A 239 17.51 -14.19 -11.56
C MET A 239 18.17 -14.05 -10.19
N GLU A 240 18.19 -15.11 -9.41
CA GLU A 240 18.86 -15.12 -8.10
C GLU A 240 20.37 -14.90 -8.21
N HIS A 241 21.01 -15.51 -9.23
CA HIS A 241 22.43 -15.27 -9.50
C HIS A 241 22.68 -13.80 -9.83
N ALA A 242 21.92 -13.22 -10.74
CA ALA A 242 22.04 -11.83 -11.14
C ALA A 242 21.87 -10.87 -9.96
N VAL A 243 20.84 -11.07 -9.13
CA VAL A 243 20.58 -10.24 -7.95
C VAL A 243 21.72 -10.35 -6.93
N ARG A 244 22.22 -11.56 -6.63
CA ARG A 244 23.40 -11.72 -5.75
C ARG A 244 24.61 -10.94 -6.27
N ARG A 245 24.84 -10.92 -7.59
CA ARG A 245 25.94 -10.16 -8.19
C ARG A 245 25.70 -8.65 -8.12
N MET A 246 24.47 -8.18 -8.31
CA MET A 246 24.08 -6.77 -8.16
C MET A 246 24.30 -6.30 -6.72
N VAL A 247 23.82 -7.07 -5.74
CA VAL A 247 23.99 -6.75 -4.32
C VAL A 247 25.47 -6.73 -3.96
N ALA A 248 26.25 -7.78 -4.31
CA ALA A 248 27.67 -7.82 -4.01
C ALA A 248 28.48 -6.66 -4.63
N ALA A 249 28.01 -6.11 -5.76
CA ALA A 249 28.67 -4.98 -6.41
C ALA A 249 28.40 -3.64 -5.70
N CYS A 250 27.24 -3.48 -5.02
CA CYS A 250 26.76 -2.19 -4.56
C CYS A 250 26.46 -2.10 -3.04
N ASP A 251 26.46 -3.22 -2.33
CA ASP A 251 26.17 -3.31 -0.89
C ASP A 251 27.06 -2.34 -0.07
N LYS A 252 28.36 -2.28 -0.38
CA LYS A 252 29.31 -1.41 0.34
C LYS A 252 29.18 0.09 0.08
N ASN A 253 28.29 0.52 -0.81
CA ASN A 253 28.21 1.94 -1.22
C ASN A 253 27.74 2.88 -0.11
N ASP A 254 27.08 2.37 0.92
CA ASP A 254 26.64 3.12 2.10
C ASP A 254 27.60 3.02 3.30
N GLY A 255 28.70 2.23 3.14
CA GLY A 255 29.69 1.97 4.19
C GLY A 255 29.39 0.77 5.07
N VAL A 256 28.38 -0.04 4.73
CA VAL A 256 28.01 -1.29 5.43
C VAL A 256 27.97 -2.44 4.42
N GLU A 257 28.37 -3.62 4.83
CA GLU A 257 28.24 -4.86 4.04
C GLU A 257 27.20 -5.74 4.76
N ASP A 258 25.92 -5.54 4.43
CA ASP A 258 24.81 -6.15 5.16
C ASP A 258 23.78 -6.86 4.27
N GLY A 259 24.10 -7.01 2.98
CA GLY A 259 23.25 -7.68 1.99
C GLY A 259 22.14 -6.79 1.43
N LEU A 260 22.21 -5.46 1.63
CA LEU A 260 21.24 -4.51 1.15
C LEU A 260 21.89 -3.44 0.25
N ILE A 261 21.13 -2.92 -0.70
CA ILE A 261 21.50 -1.72 -1.44
C ILE A 261 20.67 -0.57 -0.86
N GLU A 262 21.26 0.25 0.01
CA GLU A 262 20.59 1.38 0.67
C GLU A 262 20.07 2.41 -0.35
N HIS A 263 20.83 2.65 -1.43
CA HIS A 263 20.50 3.64 -2.43
C HIS A 263 20.77 3.12 -3.86
N PRO A 264 19.86 2.34 -4.44
CA PRO A 264 20.02 1.75 -5.78
C PRO A 264 20.36 2.76 -6.90
N PRO A 265 19.91 4.04 -6.90
CA PRO A 265 20.32 5.01 -7.92
C PRO A 265 21.85 5.25 -7.99
N SER A 266 22.58 5.03 -6.91
CA SER A 266 24.05 5.14 -6.90
C SER A 266 24.77 3.86 -7.36
N CYS A 267 24.04 2.77 -7.56
CA CYS A 267 24.56 1.49 -7.99
C CYS A 267 24.78 1.47 -9.50
N LYS A 268 26.04 1.42 -9.93
CA LYS A 268 26.40 1.26 -11.35
C LYS A 268 26.79 -0.20 -11.60
N PHE A 269 25.81 -1.01 -11.95
CA PHE A 269 26.02 -2.43 -12.20
C PHE A 269 26.30 -2.69 -13.69
N ASP A 270 27.39 -3.42 -13.95
CA ASP A 270 27.73 -3.88 -15.30
C ASP A 270 27.09 -5.26 -15.56
N PHE A 271 26.01 -5.28 -16.35
CA PHE A 271 25.32 -6.51 -16.72
C PHE A 271 26.19 -7.46 -17.55
N ASP A 272 27.16 -6.95 -18.32
CA ASP A 272 28.03 -7.79 -19.15
C ASP A 272 28.96 -8.67 -18.29
N SER A 273 29.20 -8.27 -17.03
CA SER A 273 29.93 -9.07 -16.05
C SER A 273 29.25 -10.41 -15.69
N LEU A 274 28.00 -10.62 -16.08
CA LEU A 274 27.26 -11.88 -15.89
C LEU A 274 27.46 -12.86 -17.04
N THR A 275 28.04 -12.41 -18.19
CA THR A 275 28.15 -13.22 -19.41
C THR A 275 29.20 -14.32 -19.25
N CYS A 276 28.89 -15.54 -19.70
CA CYS A 276 29.84 -16.65 -19.74
C CYS A 276 31.03 -16.32 -20.63
N SER A 277 32.26 -16.43 -20.09
CA SER A 277 33.53 -16.22 -20.80
C SER A 277 34.13 -17.52 -21.35
N GLY A 278 33.57 -18.67 -20.98
CA GLY A 278 34.04 -20.00 -21.37
C GLY A 278 35.10 -20.61 -20.44
N ALA A 279 35.56 -19.87 -19.43
CA ALA A 279 36.55 -20.32 -18.46
C ALA A 279 36.02 -20.43 -17.01
N GLU A 280 34.70 -20.12 -16.80
CA GLU A 280 34.15 -20.02 -15.45
C GLU A 280 33.86 -21.38 -14.83
N GLN A 281 34.28 -21.51 -13.54
CA GLN A 281 33.73 -22.49 -12.62
C GLN A 281 32.57 -21.78 -11.88
N GLY A 282 31.33 -21.93 -12.38
CA GLY A 282 30.18 -21.35 -11.73
C GLY A 282 29.00 -21.00 -12.66
N HIS A 283 27.93 -20.44 -12.10
CA HIS A 283 26.80 -20.06 -12.86
C HIS A 283 27.03 -18.73 -13.60
N CYS A 284 26.77 -18.71 -14.90
CA CYS A 284 26.87 -17.53 -15.76
C CYS A 284 25.70 -17.50 -16.75
N LEU A 285 25.49 -16.39 -17.43
CA LEU A 285 24.40 -16.19 -18.36
C LEU A 285 24.89 -16.15 -19.82
N SER A 286 24.07 -16.63 -20.74
CA SER A 286 24.31 -16.40 -22.17
C SER A 286 24.16 -14.91 -22.50
N ARG A 287 24.71 -14.47 -23.64
CA ARG A 287 24.52 -13.10 -24.12
C ARG A 287 23.04 -12.75 -24.34
N ALA A 288 22.24 -13.71 -24.79
CA ALA A 288 20.80 -13.51 -24.97
C ALA A 288 20.08 -13.35 -23.63
N GLN A 289 20.46 -14.11 -22.60
CA GLN A 289 19.93 -13.96 -21.25
C GLN A 289 20.34 -12.62 -20.62
N VAL A 290 21.59 -12.19 -20.78
CA VAL A 290 22.04 -10.87 -20.30
C VAL A 290 21.28 -9.73 -20.98
N ALA A 291 21.04 -9.83 -22.30
CA ALA A 291 20.26 -8.84 -23.02
C ALA A 291 18.79 -8.78 -22.51
N ASN A 292 18.17 -9.93 -22.27
CA ASN A 292 16.83 -10.01 -21.71
C ASN A 292 16.80 -9.44 -20.28
N LEU A 293 17.74 -9.84 -19.41
CA LEU A 293 17.85 -9.30 -18.05
C LEU A 293 17.98 -7.76 -18.06
N ARG A 294 18.87 -7.23 -18.91
CA ARG A 294 19.05 -5.78 -19.09
C ARG A 294 17.75 -5.10 -19.48
N SER A 295 16.95 -5.70 -20.35
CA SER A 295 15.66 -5.15 -20.76
C SER A 295 14.66 -5.07 -19.61
N LEU A 296 14.67 -6.05 -18.69
CA LEU A 296 13.82 -6.05 -17.49
C LEU A 296 14.20 -4.94 -16.49
N PHE A 297 15.44 -4.45 -16.51
CA PHE A 297 15.91 -3.33 -15.70
C PHE A 297 16.08 -2.04 -16.52
N SER A 298 15.41 -1.96 -17.67
CA SER A 298 15.35 -0.76 -18.51
C SER A 298 13.96 -0.12 -18.45
N PRO A 299 13.86 1.21 -18.61
CA PRO A 299 12.57 1.87 -18.66
C PRO A 299 11.80 1.46 -19.92
N LEU A 300 10.47 1.49 -19.84
CA LEU A 300 9.63 1.51 -21.02
C LEU A 300 9.70 2.90 -21.64
N GLN A 301 10.03 3.00 -22.91
CA GLN A 301 10.19 4.25 -23.64
C GLN A 301 9.30 4.28 -24.90
N ASP A 302 8.93 5.48 -25.33
CA ASP A 302 8.31 5.70 -26.63
C ASP A 302 9.36 5.70 -27.77
N ALA A 303 8.91 5.82 -29.02
CA ALA A 303 9.79 5.85 -30.18
C ALA A 303 10.76 7.07 -30.20
N ALA A 304 10.48 8.12 -29.43
CA ALA A 304 11.34 9.29 -29.28
C ALA A 304 12.35 9.15 -28.13
N GLY A 305 12.28 8.04 -27.36
CA GLY A 305 13.15 7.79 -26.21
C GLY A 305 12.65 8.39 -24.91
N ASN A 306 11.45 8.96 -24.86
CA ASN A 306 10.88 9.47 -23.61
C ASN A 306 10.43 8.30 -22.71
N GLU A 307 10.72 8.39 -21.41
CA GLU A 307 10.29 7.39 -20.46
C GLU A 307 8.75 7.40 -20.30
N ILE A 308 8.16 6.22 -20.48
CA ILE A 308 6.73 5.96 -20.22
C ILE A 308 6.56 5.42 -18.81
N TYR A 309 7.42 4.45 -18.43
CA TYR A 309 7.39 3.84 -17.11
C TYR A 309 8.79 3.43 -16.67
N PRO A 310 9.21 3.74 -15.44
CA PRO A 310 10.55 3.43 -14.94
C PRO A 310 10.73 1.94 -14.63
N PRO A 311 11.99 1.45 -14.67
CA PRO A 311 12.31 0.06 -14.35
C PRO A 311 12.23 -0.22 -12.84
N PRO A 312 12.32 -1.49 -12.40
CA PRO A 312 12.63 -1.83 -11.02
C PRO A 312 14.04 -1.35 -10.64
N ALA A 313 14.29 -1.20 -9.35
CA ALA A 313 15.62 -0.82 -8.87
C ALA A 313 16.63 -1.94 -9.03
N ILE A 314 17.91 -1.60 -9.21
CA ILE A 314 19.01 -2.58 -9.22
C ILE A 314 19.06 -3.28 -7.85
N GLY A 315 19.15 -4.60 -7.86
CA GLY A 315 19.08 -5.45 -6.67
C GLY A 315 17.68 -6.07 -6.44
N THR A 316 16.64 -5.56 -7.10
CA THR A 316 15.29 -6.13 -6.99
C THR A 316 15.25 -7.55 -7.56
N ILE A 317 14.78 -8.50 -6.75
CA ILE A 317 14.47 -9.83 -7.27
C ILE A 317 13.15 -9.81 -8.05
N LEU A 318 13.20 -10.32 -9.29
CA LEU A 318 12.04 -10.48 -10.16
C LEU A 318 11.73 -11.98 -10.32
N PRO A 319 10.94 -12.60 -9.41
CA PRO A 319 10.67 -14.04 -9.53
C PRO A 319 10.02 -14.35 -10.88
N VAL A 320 10.49 -15.39 -11.57
CA VAL A 320 10.02 -15.72 -12.93
C VAL A 320 8.52 -16.00 -12.95
N SER A 321 7.99 -16.65 -11.91
CA SER A 321 6.55 -16.86 -11.74
C SER A 321 5.77 -15.54 -11.59
N GLU A 322 6.38 -14.54 -10.95
CA GLU A 322 5.78 -13.21 -10.81
C GLU A 322 5.82 -12.42 -12.12
N LEU A 323 6.88 -12.52 -12.91
CA LEU A 323 6.93 -11.92 -14.26
C LEU A 323 5.77 -12.45 -15.13
N ALA A 324 5.56 -13.76 -15.14
CA ALA A 324 4.46 -14.38 -15.89
C ALA A 324 3.09 -13.95 -15.37
N ARG A 325 2.89 -13.97 -14.04
CA ARG A 325 1.63 -13.56 -13.39
C ARG A 325 1.31 -12.10 -13.68
N ARG A 326 2.27 -11.21 -13.57
CA ARG A 326 2.09 -9.77 -13.82
C ARG A 326 1.88 -9.47 -15.29
N GLY A 327 2.59 -10.17 -16.17
CA GLY A 327 2.35 -10.11 -17.60
C GLY A 327 0.90 -10.42 -17.94
N LYS A 328 0.33 -11.46 -17.31
CA LYS A 328 -1.09 -11.79 -17.43
C LYS A 328 -1.99 -10.69 -16.87
N LEU A 329 -1.68 -10.15 -15.68
CA LEU A 329 -2.47 -9.05 -15.10
C LEU A 329 -2.52 -7.85 -16.04
N GLY A 330 -1.38 -7.38 -16.54
CA GLY A 330 -1.33 -6.29 -17.50
C GLY A 330 -2.14 -6.59 -18.77
N ALA A 331 -2.01 -7.80 -19.33
CA ALA A 331 -2.78 -8.22 -20.50
C ALA A 331 -4.30 -8.29 -20.22
N ASP A 332 -4.70 -8.76 -19.05
CA ASP A 332 -6.12 -8.84 -18.67
C ASP A 332 -6.74 -7.45 -18.49
N MET A 333 -5.99 -6.46 -18.01
CA MET A 333 -6.46 -5.08 -17.98
C MET A 333 -6.75 -4.56 -19.40
N TYR A 334 -5.87 -4.83 -20.36
CA TYR A 334 -6.11 -4.48 -21.76
C TYR A 334 -7.33 -5.21 -22.33
N ARG A 335 -7.42 -6.51 -22.07
CA ARG A 335 -8.51 -7.37 -22.56
C ARG A 335 -9.87 -6.91 -22.08
N TYR A 336 -10.02 -6.75 -20.77
CA TYR A 336 -11.32 -6.54 -20.15
C TYR A 336 -11.68 -5.06 -19.98
N ALA A 337 -10.73 -4.20 -19.66
CA ALA A 337 -11.03 -2.81 -19.35
C ALA A 337 -10.77 -1.87 -20.55
N VAL A 338 -9.73 -2.13 -21.36
CA VAL A 338 -9.39 -1.25 -22.49
C VAL A 338 -10.17 -1.65 -23.75
N PHE A 339 -9.99 -2.88 -24.22
CA PHE A 339 -10.58 -3.30 -25.49
C PHE A 339 -11.98 -3.89 -25.36
N GLN A 340 -12.42 -4.26 -24.16
CA GLN A 340 -13.72 -4.88 -23.92
C GLN A 340 -13.92 -6.15 -24.77
N ASP A 341 -12.83 -6.90 -24.97
CA ASP A 341 -12.79 -8.14 -25.76
C ASP A 341 -12.03 -9.23 -25.00
N LYS A 342 -12.77 -10.21 -24.47
CA LYS A 342 -12.19 -11.35 -23.74
C LYS A 342 -11.22 -12.19 -24.56
N ASN A 343 -11.29 -12.12 -25.90
CA ASN A 343 -10.46 -12.87 -26.83
C ASN A 343 -9.26 -12.05 -27.37
N TRP A 344 -9.12 -10.79 -26.94
CA TRP A 344 -8.01 -9.97 -27.38
C TRP A 344 -6.67 -10.66 -27.09
N ASP A 345 -5.82 -10.74 -28.12
CA ASP A 345 -4.50 -11.36 -28.03
C ASP A 345 -3.43 -10.31 -27.69
N PRO A 346 -2.73 -10.44 -26.54
CA PRO A 346 -1.62 -9.55 -26.20
C PRO A 346 -0.50 -9.51 -27.25
N ALA A 347 -0.37 -10.53 -28.12
CA ALA A 347 0.61 -10.52 -29.20
C ALA A 347 0.31 -9.44 -30.25
N SER A 348 -0.95 -9.00 -30.38
CA SER A 348 -1.37 -7.93 -31.31
C SER A 348 -1.10 -6.51 -30.79
N PHE A 349 -0.59 -6.37 -29.57
CA PHE A 349 -0.32 -5.07 -28.95
C PHE A 349 0.74 -4.27 -29.70
N VAL A 350 0.44 -2.99 -29.96
CA VAL A 350 1.36 -2.00 -30.55
C VAL A 350 1.37 -0.77 -29.63
N LEU A 351 2.53 -0.43 -29.07
CA LEU A 351 2.69 0.59 -28.04
C LEU A 351 2.09 1.94 -28.43
N GLU A 352 2.46 2.45 -29.60
CA GLU A 352 2.07 3.78 -30.08
C GLU A 352 0.56 3.89 -30.41
N ARG A 353 -0.09 2.77 -30.71
CA ARG A 353 -1.52 2.70 -30.99
C ARG A 353 -2.34 2.48 -29.72
N ASP A 354 -1.92 1.54 -28.87
CA ASP A 354 -2.78 0.95 -27.86
C ASP A 354 -2.65 1.65 -26.50
N LEU A 355 -1.47 2.18 -26.16
CA LEU A 355 -1.28 2.90 -24.91
C LEU A 355 -2.10 4.20 -24.83
N PRO A 356 -2.20 5.05 -25.88
CA PRO A 356 -3.10 6.21 -25.84
C PRO A 356 -4.56 5.81 -25.60
N ILE A 357 -5.03 4.70 -26.20
CA ILE A 357 -6.38 4.16 -25.96
C ILE A 357 -6.53 3.75 -24.49
N ALA A 358 -5.54 3.05 -23.94
CA ALA A 358 -5.54 2.64 -22.54
C ALA A 358 -5.58 3.85 -21.59
N ARG A 359 -4.75 4.86 -21.78
CA ARG A 359 -4.75 6.10 -21.00
C ARG A 359 -6.10 6.81 -21.04
N GLN A 360 -6.75 6.86 -22.19
CA GLN A 360 -8.07 7.45 -22.34
C GLN A 360 -9.16 6.63 -21.60
N ARG A 361 -9.19 5.32 -21.80
CA ARG A 361 -10.19 4.42 -21.20
C ARG A 361 -10.05 4.27 -19.70
N LEU A 362 -8.82 4.29 -19.23
CA LEU A 362 -8.45 4.09 -17.82
C LEU A 362 -8.08 5.40 -17.10
N LYS A 363 -8.52 6.56 -17.61
CA LYS A 363 -8.18 7.87 -17.00
C LYS A 363 -8.55 7.94 -15.51
N ALA A 364 -9.59 7.24 -15.09
CA ALA A 364 -9.98 7.16 -13.68
C ALA A 364 -8.91 6.48 -12.81
N LEU A 365 -8.04 5.64 -13.39
CA LEU A 365 -6.98 4.89 -12.73
C LEU A 365 -5.61 5.60 -12.82
N ILE A 366 -5.59 6.87 -13.20
CA ILE A 366 -4.40 7.70 -13.21
C ILE A 366 -4.49 8.64 -12.01
N SER A 367 -3.52 8.56 -11.11
CA SER A 367 -3.40 9.36 -9.88
C SER A 367 -2.01 10.01 -9.82
N ASP A 368 -1.73 10.83 -10.83
CA ASP A 368 -0.47 11.53 -11.03
C ASP A 368 -0.61 13.07 -10.98
N GLU A 369 -1.76 13.58 -10.53
CA GLU A 369 -1.96 15.01 -10.32
C GLU A 369 -0.97 15.55 -9.28
N VAL A 370 -0.20 16.54 -9.70
CA VAL A 370 0.90 17.10 -8.90
C VAL A 370 0.50 18.33 -8.08
N ASP A 371 -0.60 19.00 -8.43
CA ASP A 371 -1.13 20.12 -7.62
C ASP A 371 -1.97 19.60 -6.44
N LEU A 372 -1.33 19.38 -5.32
CA LEU A 372 -1.97 18.99 -4.05
C LEU A 372 -2.39 20.19 -3.18
N SER A 373 -2.46 21.41 -3.74
CA SER A 373 -2.79 22.63 -3.00
C SER A 373 -4.13 22.58 -2.28
N ALA A 374 -5.14 21.87 -2.83
CA ALA A 374 -6.44 21.71 -2.18
C ALA A 374 -6.34 20.86 -0.90
N PHE A 375 -5.52 19.81 -0.93
CA PHE A 375 -5.23 18.95 0.22
C PHE A 375 -4.42 19.70 1.29
N GLU A 376 -3.37 20.39 0.89
CA GLU A 376 -2.53 21.21 1.78
C GLU A 376 -3.32 22.31 2.49
N ARG A 377 -4.18 23.07 1.77
CA ARG A 377 -5.01 24.14 2.36
C ARG A 377 -5.95 23.65 3.47
N ARG A 378 -6.24 22.36 3.51
CA ARG A 378 -7.02 21.73 4.58
C ARG A 378 -6.16 21.34 5.78
N ASN A 379 -4.89 21.67 5.76
CA ASN A 379 -3.91 21.23 6.76
C ASN A 379 -3.78 19.69 6.86
N ALA A 380 -4.10 18.97 5.77
CA ALA A 380 -3.96 17.53 5.70
C ALA A 380 -2.51 17.11 5.44
N ARG A 381 -2.16 15.86 5.80
CA ARG A 381 -0.78 15.34 5.72
C ARG A 381 -0.74 14.03 4.94
N LEU A 382 0.32 13.87 4.14
CA LEU A 382 0.56 12.69 3.32
C LEU A 382 1.93 12.10 3.66
N ILE A 383 1.95 10.80 4.01
CA ILE A 383 3.17 10.01 4.03
C ILE A 383 3.09 8.99 2.90
N LEU A 384 4.09 8.99 2.02
CA LEU A 384 4.30 7.97 1.02
C LEU A 384 5.50 7.12 1.44
N TYR A 385 5.41 5.80 1.31
CA TYR A 385 6.56 4.91 1.45
C TYR A 385 6.65 3.93 0.28
N HIS A 386 7.88 3.52 -0.07
CA HIS A 386 8.10 2.50 -1.10
C HIS A 386 9.33 1.66 -0.79
N GLY A 387 9.22 0.34 -0.95
CA GLY A 387 10.36 -0.59 -0.87
C GLY A 387 11.27 -0.47 -2.07
N TRP A 388 12.58 -0.40 -1.85
CA TRP A 388 13.51 -0.39 -2.97
C TRP A 388 13.47 -1.70 -3.78
N ASP A 389 13.22 -2.84 -3.12
CA ASP A 389 13.18 -4.17 -3.76
C ASP A 389 11.78 -4.55 -4.26
N ASP A 390 10.93 -3.53 -4.47
CA ASP A 390 9.58 -3.76 -4.99
C ASP A 390 9.63 -4.20 -6.46
N SER A 391 9.25 -5.44 -6.70
CA SER A 391 9.11 -6.00 -8.04
C SER A 391 7.77 -5.68 -8.69
N GLY A 392 6.83 -4.99 -7.98
CA GLY A 392 5.52 -4.53 -8.42
C GLY A 392 5.57 -3.17 -9.13
N PRO A 393 4.87 -2.17 -8.59
CA PRO A 393 5.10 -0.80 -9.01
C PRO A 393 6.56 -0.42 -8.79
N SER A 394 7.16 0.21 -9.79
CA SER A 394 8.56 0.65 -9.65
C SER A 394 8.70 1.70 -8.53
N PRO A 395 9.70 1.60 -7.63
CA PRO A 395 9.97 2.63 -6.64
C PRO A 395 10.30 3.98 -7.28
N TYR A 396 10.90 3.98 -8.46
CA TYR A 396 11.15 5.21 -9.22
C TYR A 396 9.86 5.92 -9.67
N ASN A 397 8.76 5.18 -9.89
CA ASN A 397 7.47 5.80 -10.18
C ASN A 397 6.99 6.69 -9.02
N SER A 398 7.18 6.26 -7.78
CA SER A 398 6.87 7.07 -6.59
C SER A 398 7.81 8.24 -6.43
N ILE A 399 9.11 8.06 -6.72
CA ILE A 399 10.10 9.13 -6.68
C ILE A 399 9.78 10.18 -7.73
N ASN A 400 9.52 9.79 -8.97
CA ASN A 400 9.19 10.69 -10.06
C ASN A 400 7.93 11.53 -9.72
N TYR A 401 6.92 10.90 -9.14
CA TYR A 401 5.72 11.60 -8.68
C TYR A 401 6.05 12.61 -7.56
N TYR A 402 6.78 12.18 -6.53
CA TYR A 402 7.15 13.05 -5.41
C TYR A 402 7.99 14.26 -5.87
N GLU A 403 8.98 14.04 -6.74
CA GLU A 403 9.80 15.13 -7.30
C GLU A 403 9.00 16.05 -8.22
N ALA A 404 8.04 15.54 -8.96
CA ALA A 404 7.12 16.35 -9.77
C ALA A 404 6.24 17.25 -8.88
N VAL A 405 5.72 16.75 -7.76
CA VAL A 405 5.03 17.57 -6.75
C VAL A 405 5.95 18.63 -6.18
N ARG A 406 7.19 18.27 -5.79
CA ARG A 406 8.18 19.22 -5.26
C ARG A 406 8.54 20.31 -6.25
N SER A 407 8.66 19.97 -7.52
CA SER A 407 8.93 20.93 -8.60
C SER A 407 7.77 21.89 -8.83
N THR A 408 6.53 21.41 -8.74
CA THR A 408 5.31 22.19 -9.00
C THR A 408 4.92 23.06 -7.82
N VAL A 409 4.91 22.50 -6.62
CA VAL A 409 4.45 23.15 -5.39
C VAL A 409 5.57 23.91 -4.69
N GLY A 410 6.83 23.52 -4.92
CA GLY A 410 8.01 24.01 -4.22
C GLY A 410 8.44 23.09 -3.08
N ALA A 411 9.75 22.81 -2.98
CA ALA A 411 10.29 21.80 -2.07
C ALA A 411 9.93 22.05 -0.60
N GLN A 412 10.18 23.26 -0.07
CA GLN A 412 9.89 23.60 1.32
C GLN A 412 8.40 23.47 1.65
N ARG A 413 7.54 23.89 0.73
CA ARG A 413 6.10 23.81 0.89
C ARG A 413 5.63 22.37 0.86
N THR A 414 6.12 21.55 -0.09
CA THR A 414 5.85 20.12 -0.16
C THR A 414 6.26 19.43 1.14
N ASP A 415 7.46 19.66 1.65
CA ASP A 415 7.96 19.08 2.89
C ASP A 415 7.11 19.44 4.13
N SER A 416 6.27 20.48 4.07
CA SER A 416 5.37 20.86 5.16
C SER A 416 4.13 19.99 5.28
N PHE A 417 3.73 19.26 4.20
CA PHE A 417 2.51 18.43 4.21
C PHE A 417 2.68 17.05 3.58
N PHE A 418 3.77 16.82 2.84
CA PHE A 418 4.04 15.54 2.16
C PHE A 418 5.46 15.07 2.45
N ARG A 419 5.61 13.87 3.00
CA ARG A 419 6.88 13.19 3.25
C ARG A 419 6.91 11.85 2.52
N MET A 420 8.07 11.51 1.96
CA MET A 420 8.30 10.21 1.33
C MET A 420 9.44 9.48 2.02
N PHE A 421 9.29 8.16 2.20
CA PHE A 421 10.26 7.28 2.82
C PHE A 421 10.57 6.10 1.90
N MET A 422 11.84 5.93 1.55
CA MET A 422 12.31 4.75 0.85
C MET A 422 12.74 3.68 1.86
N VAL A 423 12.44 2.42 1.56
CA VAL A 423 12.66 1.29 2.49
C VAL A 423 13.62 0.29 1.86
N PRO A 424 14.91 0.29 2.24
CA PRO A 424 15.90 -0.64 1.70
C PRO A 424 15.56 -2.09 1.98
N GLY A 425 15.69 -2.96 0.98
CA GLY A 425 15.45 -4.39 1.10
C GLY A 425 13.99 -4.78 1.34
N MET A 426 13.03 -3.87 1.24
CA MET A 426 11.61 -4.20 1.35
C MET A 426 11.03 -4.53 -0.02
N TYR A 427 10.29 -5.64 -0.07
CA TYR A 427 9.50 -6.05 -1.23
C TYR A 427 8.19 -5.26 -1.33
N HIS A 428 7.29 -5.71 -2.20
CA HIS A 428 6.00 -5.04 -2.40
C HIS A 428 5.16 -5.02 -1.11
N CYS A 429 4.97 -3.84 -0.55
CA CYS A 429 4.21 -3.55 0.66
C CYS A 429 4.78 -4.13 1.97
N ARG A 430 5.54 -5.21 1.95
CA ARG A 430 6.07 -5.93 3.14
C ARG A 430 7.09 -7.00 2.76
N GLY A 431 7.74 -7.56 3.77
CA GLY A 431 8.71 -8.64 3.55
C GLY A 431 10.01 -8.13 2.92
N GLY A 432 10.90 -9.06 2.56
CA GLY A 432 12.22 -8.78 2.05
C GLY A 432 13.31 -8.88 3.11
N PRO A 433 14.60 -8.80 2.70
CA PRO A 433 15.75 -9.00 3.59
C PRO A 433 16.03 -7.80 4.52
N GLY A 434 15.49 -6.62 4.21
CA GLY A 434 15.70 -5.39 4.98
C GLY A 434 14.70 -5.19 6.11
N PRO A 435 14.91 -4.17 6.98
CA PRO A 435 13.94 -3.73 7.95
C PRO A 435 12.67 -3.24 7.26
N ASN A 436 11.56 -3.94 7.45
CA ASN A 436 10.32 -3.73 6.69
C ASN A 436 9.06 -3.72 7.56
N SER A 437 9.18 -3.72 8.90
CA SER A 437 8.09 -3.62 9.86
C SER A 437 8.14 -2.26 10.56
N PHE A 438 7.19 -1.38 10.22
CA PHE A 438 7.04 -0.03 10.77
C PHE A 438 5.57 0.41 10.79
N GLY A 439 4.66 -0.51 11.06
CA GLY A 439 3.21 -0.26 11.08
C GLY A 439 2.53 -0.31 9.71
N ASN A 440 3.28 -0.61 8.64
CA ASN A 440 2.79 -0.66 7.25
C ASN A 440 1.92 -1.89 6.94
N ALA A 441 2.09 -2.99 7.66
CA ALA A 441 1.38 -4.25 7.41
C ALA A 441 1.03 -5.01 8.70
N GLY A 442 0.73 -4.30 9.78
CA GLY A 442 0.45 -4.82 11.11
C GLY A 442 1.17 -4.03 12.19
N ASP A 443 0.99 -4.40 13.46
CA ASP A 443 1.69 -3.72 14.55
C ASP A 443 3.21 -3.95 14.44
N PRO A 444 4.04 -2.88 14.55
CA PRO A 444 5.48 -3.04 14.64
C PRO A 444 5.86 -3.58 16.04
N PRO A 445 7.09 -4.07 16.23
CA PRO A 445 7.55 -4.55 17.55
C PRO A 445 7.46 -3.52 18.66
N VAL A 446 7.58 -2.24 18.31
CA VAL A 446 7.41 -1.10 19.22
C VAL A 446 6.30 -0.21 18.69
N LEU A 447 5.25 0.00 19.47
CA LEU A 447 4.09 0.76 19.06
C LEU A 447 4.17 2.21 19.58
N ASP A 448 4.86 3.05 18.82
CA ASP A 448 4.96 4.49 19.05
C ASP A 448 5.15 5.23 17.70
N ALA A 449 5.10 6.55 17.73
CA ALA A 449 5.22 7.36 16.49
C ALA A 449 6.60 7.34 15.84
N ARG A 450 7.62 6.80 16.51
CA ARG A 450 8.95 6.62 15.92
C ARG A 450 9.05 5.30 15.15
N HIS A 451 8.22 4.32 15.46
CA HIS A 451 8.27 2.97 14.90
C HIS A 451 7.01 2.59 14.11
N ASP A 452 5.97 3.42 14.14
CA ASP A 452 4.69 3.15 13.46
C ASP A 452 4.31 4.34 12.56
N VAL A 453 4.18 4.07 11.28
CA VAL A 453 3.93 5.11 10.25
C VAL A 453 2.58 5.79 10.43
N LEU A 454 1.54 5.08 10.90
CA LEU A 454 0.24 5.68 11.15
C LEU A 454 0.28 6.59 12.38
N MET A 455 0.95 6.19 13.46
CA MET A 455 1.14 7.03 14.63
C MET A 455 2.04 8.24 14.35
N ALA A 456 3.04 8.09 13.46
CA ALA A 456 3.85 9.20 12.97
C ALA A 456 3.00 10.22 12.21
N LEU A 457 2.11 9.74 11.33
CA LEU A 457 1.14 10.58 10.62
C LEU A 457 0.18 11.28 11.59
N GLU A 458 -0.34 10.57 12.60
CA GLU A 458 -1.21 11.14 13.63
C GLU A 458 -0.54 12.29 14.38
N GLN A 459 0.70 12.10 14.83
CA GLN A 459 1.45 13.17 15.50
C GLN A 459 1.64 14.38 14.58
N TRP A 460 1.87 14.13 13.30
CA TRP A 460 2.01 15.22 12.34
C TRP A 460 0.71 15.99 12.13
N VAL A 461 -0.41 15.29 11.93
CA VAL A 461 -1.74 15.91 11.77
C VAL A 461 -2.20 16.62 13.05
N GLU A 462 -2.05 15.95 14.21
CA GLU A 462 -2.66 16.39 15.46
C GLU A 462 -1.82 17.41 16.23
N ARG A 463 -0.50 17.41 16.04
CA ARG A 463 0.47 18.22 16.80
C ARG A 463 1.45 19.01 15.94
N GLY A 464 1.39 18.86 14.61
CA GLY A 464 2.32 19.50 13.69
C GLY A 464 3.74 18.93 13.69
N ALA A 465 4.00 17.83 14.40
CA ALA A 465 5.31 17.20 14.49
C ALA A 465 5.56 16.26 13.29
N ALA A 466 6.18 16.81 12.24
CA ALA A 466 6.54 16.03 11.05
C ALA A 466 7.56 14.94 11.38
N PRO A 467 7.42 13.70 10.86
CA PRO A 467 8.40 12.65 11.11
C PRO A 467 9.73 12.95 10.40
N GLU A 468 10.79 13.15 11.18
CA GLU A 468 12.15 13.32 10.67
C GLU A 468 12.86 11.98 10.44
N GLN A 469 12.31 10.90 10.96
CA GLN A 469 12.66 9.51 10.69
C GLN A 469 11.56 8.58 11.18
N ILE A 470 11.47 7.38 10.59
CA ILE A 470 10.70 6.25 11.10
C ILE A 470 11.67 5.09 11.27
N VAL A 471 11.67 4.39 12.41
CA VAL A 471 12.56 3.24 12.62
C VAL A 471 11.84 1.97 12.20
N ALA A 472 12.30 1.37 11.11
CA ALA A 472 11.83 0.07 10.67
C ALA A 472 12.61 -1.07 11.36
N SER A 473 11.93 -2.18 11.59
CA SER A 473 12.49 -3.41 12.16
C SER A 473 12.48 -4.55 11.15
N HIS A 474 13.49 -5.39 11.14
CA HIS A 474 13.44 -6.73 10.55
C HIS A 474 13.13 -7.73 11.65
N VAL A 475 12.05 -8.49 11.48
CA VAL A 475 11.57 -9.47 12.47
C VAL A 475 11.72 -10.87 11.88
N GLN A 476 12.48 -11.71 12.55
CA GLN A 476 12.66 -13.12 12.19
C GLN A 476 12.32 -13.98 13.42
N GLU A 477 11.44 -14.95 13.23
CA GLU A 477 10.99 -15.86 14.32
C GLU A 477 10.52 -15.11 15.58
N GLY A 478 9.84 -13.96 15.39
CA GLY A 478 9.33 -13.12 16.48
C GLY A 478 10.39 -12.25 17.17
N GLN A 479 11.65 -12.30 16.73
CA GLN A 479 12.74 -11.50 17.31
C GLN A 479 13.15 -10.38 16.33
N VAL A 480 13.45 -9.19 16.88
CA VAL A 480 14.02 -8.09 16.11
C VAL A 480 15.50 -8.35 15.89
N THR A 481 15.88 -8.67 14.66
CA THR A 481 17.27 -8.97 14.27
C THR A 481 17.99 -7.73 13.75
N ARG A 482 17.27 -6.77 13.15
CA ARG A 482 17.85 -5.53 12.61
C ARG A 482 16.86 -4.39 12.72
N THR A 483 17.36 -3.18 12.94
CA THR A 483 16.59 -1.94 12.84
C THR A 483 17.33 -0.94 11.95
N ARG A 484 16.57 -0.05 11.25
CA ARG A 484 17.13 0.98 10.38
C ARG A 484 16.28 2.24 10.44
N PRO A 485 16.84 3.45 10.47
CA PRO A 485 16.06 4.66 10.28
C PRO A 485 15.67 4.80 8.81
N LEU A 486 14.39 4.89 8.53
CA LEU A 486 13.88 5.37 7.26
C LEU A 486 13.93 6.89 7.29
N CYS A 487 14.64 7.48 6.34
CA CYS A 487 14.85 8.92 6.27
C CYS A 487 13.87 9.56 5.27
N PRO A 488 13.37 10.78 5.54
CA PRO A 488 12.57 11.51 4.56
C PRO A 488 13.39 11.74 3.27
N TYR A 489 12.91 11.22 2.14
CA TYR A 489 13.55 11.41 0.84
C TYR A 489 13.69 12.92 0.52
N PRO A 490 14.83 13.38 -0.05
CA PRO A 490 15.93 12.61 -0.60
C PRO A 490 17.04 12.22 0.40
N LYS A 491 16.87 12.46 1.71
CA LYS A 491 17.83 11.98 2.71
C LYS A 491 17.87 10.45 2.71
N ARG A 492 19.02 9.91 3.11
CA ARG A 492 19.26 8.47 3.24
C ARG A 492 19.94 8.14 4.57
N ALA A 493 19.81 6.91 5.04
CA ALA A 493 20.55 6.44 6.19
C ALA A 493 22.04 6.28 5.84
N ARG A 494 22.91 6.80 6.71
CA ARG A 494 24.37 6.61 6.63
C ARG A 494 24.87 6.06 7.95
N TYR A 495 25.68 5.02 7.89
CA TYR A 495 26.34 4.47 9.07
C TYR A 495 27.35 5.48 9.65
N LYS A 496 27.35 5.63 10.99
CA LYS A 496 28.22 6.57 11.70
C LYS A 496 29.68 6.11 11.83
N GLY A 497 29.99 4.88 11.36
CA GLY A 497 31.33 4.29 11.40
C GLY A 497 31.69 3.62 12.72
N ALA A 498 30.78 3.52 13.70
CA ALA A 498 30.99 2.85 14.96
C ALA A 498 29.70 2.23 15.51
N GLY A 499 29.80 1.13 16.22
CA GLY A 499 28.68 0.39 16.83
C GLY A 499 28.14 -0.75 15.95
N ASP A 500 27.07 -1.40 16.42
CA ASP A 500 26.44 -2.53 15.72
C ASP A 500 25.65 -2.02 14.50
N THR A 501 25.98 -2.51 13.31
CA THR A 501 25.30 -2.17 12.05
C THR A 501 23.85 -2.67 11.97
N ASN A 502 23.42 -3.51 12.92
CA ASN A 502 22.01 -3.91 13.04
C ASN A 502 21.16 -2.98 13.91
N ARG A 503 21.70 -1.86 14.37
CA ARG A 503 21.02 -0.94 15.28
C ARG A 503 20.84 0.43 14.65
N ALA A 504 19.57 0.90 14.59
CA ALA A 504 19.21 2.18 13.98
C ALA A 504 19.91 3.40 14.60
N GLU A 505 20.24 3.34 15.92
CA GLU A 505 20.95 4.42 16.61
C GLU A 505 22.38 4.69 16.09
N ASN A 506 22.97 3.71 15.36
CA ASN A 506 24.30 3.84 14.76
C ASN A 506 24.26 4.39 13.33
N PHE A 507 23.09 4.86 12.90
CA PHE A 507 22.87 5.54 11.62
C PHE A 507 22.37 6.96 11.83
N GLU A 508 22.57 7.80 10.82
CA GLU A 508 22.04 9.15 10.74
C GLU A 508 21.42 9.44 9.37
N CYS A 509 20.41 10.29 9.32
CA CYS A 509 19.82 10.73 8.06
C CYS A 509 20.64 11.87 7.46
N VAL A 510 21.26 11.63 6.31
CA VAL A 510 22.09 12.62 5.61
C VAL A 510 21.48 13.03 4.28
N ALA A 511 21.78 14.24 3.84
CA ALA A 511 21.46 14.69 2.48
C ALA A 511 22.24 13.86 1.44
N PRO A 512 21.76 13.79 0.19
CA PRO A 512 22.42 13.08 -0.91
C PRO A 512 23.86 13.50 -1.14
#